data_e3f33be1601274201bbc20c62ecece1f
#
_entry.id   e3f33be1601274201bbc20c62ecece1f
#
_cell.length_a   1.000
_cell.length_b   1.000
_cell.length_c   1.000
_cell.angle_alpha   90.00
_cell.angle_beta   90.00
_cell.angle_gamma   90.00
#
_symmetry.space_group_name_H-M   'P 1'
#
loop_
_entity.id
_entity.type
_entity.pdbx_description
1 polymer ?
#
loop_
_entity_poly.entity_id
_entity_poly.type
_entity_poly.pdbx_seq_one_letter_code
_entity_poly.pdbx_strand_id
1 'polypeptide(L)'
;MPNYLGESTSPYLIQHAANPVDWFPWGEEAFDEARSRDVPVMVSVGYSSCHWCHVMALESFSDPEVAEVVNANVVPVKVDREERPEVDAALMQVTLAMTGQGGWPNTVFLSLIHI
;
A
#
# COMPACT_ATOMS: atom_id res chain seq x y z
N MET A 1 -4.77 16.23 -6.49
CA MET A 1 -4.28 16.48 -5.13
C MET A 1 -3.25 15.44 -4.74
N PRO A 2 -2.16 15.81 -4.08
CA PRO A 2 -1.26 14.82 -3.53
C PRO A 2 -1.99 13.99 -2.47
N ASN A 3 -1.59 12.74 -2.35
CA ASN A 3 -2.14 11.86 -1.32
C ASN A 3 -1.46 12.12 0.04
N TYR A 4 -1.73 11.27 1.02
CA TYR A 4 -1.26 11.46 2.40
C TYR A 4 0.22 11.13 2.61
N LEU A 5 0.96 10.75 1.56
CA LEU A 5 2.37 10.37 1.65
C LEU A 5 3.33 11.56 1.61
N GLY A 6 2.86 12.74 1.23
CA GLY A 6 3.71 13.91 1.03
C GLY A 6 4.44 14.38 2.28
N GLU A 7 3.94 14.06 3.48
CA GLU A 7 4.55 14.44 4.75
C GLU A 7 5.42 13.32 5.34
N SER A 8 5.56 12.20 4.64
CA SER A 8 6.38 11.09 5.10
C SER A 8 7.87 11.45 5.05
N THR A 9 8.66 10.84 5.93
CA THR A 9 10.12 10.96 5.90
C THR A 9 10.78 9.89 5.02
N SER A 10 10.02 8.89 4.57
CA SER A 10 10.53 7.82 3.72
C SER A 10 10.68 8.31 2.27
N PRO A 11 11.87 8.24 1.65
CA PRO A 11 12.04 8.58 0.23
C PRO A 11 11.15 7.75 -0.69
N TYR A 12 10.95 6.47 -0.38
CA TYR A 12 10.09 5.59 -1.16
C TYR A 12 8.63 6.07 -1.14
N LEU A 13 8.11 6.44 0.04
CA LEU A 13 6.75 6.91 0.15
C LEU A 13 6.57 8.26 -0.54
N ILE A 14 7.54 9.17 -0.42
CA ILE A 14 7.50 10.48 -1.07
C ILE A 14 7.43 10.34 -2.59
N GLN A 15 8.09 9.34 -3.16
CA GLN A 15 8.04 9.06 -4.60
C GLN A 15 6.62 8.79 -5.09
N HIS A 16 5.72 8.36 -4.22
CA HIS A 16 4.34 8.04 -4.56
C HIS A 16 3.34 9.14 -4.14
N ALA A 17 3.83 10.26 -3.60
CA ALA A 17 2.97 11.32 -3.09
C ALA A 17 2.10 11.97 -4.17
N ALA A 18 2.56 12.02 -5.41
CA ALA A 18 1.82 12.58 -6.55
C ALA A 18 1.04 11.52 -7.34
N ASN A 19 1.03 10.27 -6.89
CA ASN A 19 0.33 9.17 -7.54
C ASN A 19 -1.19 9.36 -7.41
N PRO A 20 -2.00 9.06 -8.45
CA PRO A 20 -3.46 9.24 -8.38
C PRO A 20 -4.17 8.33 -7.40
N VAL A 21 -3.54 7.24 -6.95
CA VAL A 21 -4.07 6.41 -5.86
C VAL A 21 -3.97 7.21 -4.55
N ASP A 22 -5.02 7.21 -3.75
CA ASP A 22 -5.10 7.96 -2.49
C ASP A 22 -4.37 7.24 -1.36
N TRP A 23 -3.07 7.05 -1.53
CA TRP A 23 -2.22 6.32 -0.59
C TRP A 23 -2.19 6.92 0.80
N PHE A 24 -2.32 6.08 1.81
CA PHE A 24 -2.06 6.41 3.21
C PHE A 24 -0.76 5.76 3.66
N PRO A 25 -0.01 6.36 4.60
CA PRO A 25 1.04 5.63 5.29
C PRO A 25 0.41 4.61 6.24
N TRP A 26 1.17 3.58 6.62
CA TRP A 26 0.72 2.61 7.62
C TRP A 26 0.46 3.30 8.94
N GLY A 27 -0.74 3.12 9.51
CA GLY A 27 -1.10 3.72 10.79
C GLY A 27 -2.59 3.72 11.04
N GLU A 28 -2.98 4.21 12.21
CA GLU A 28 -4.37 4.24 12.66
C GLU A 28 -5.29 5.05 11.76
N GLU A 29 -4.78 6.13 11.16
CA GLU A 29 -5.58 6.98 10.29
C GLU A 29 -6.17 6.19 9.11
N ALA A 30 -5.36 5.33 8.48
CA ALA A 30 -5.80 4.47 7.39
C ALA A 30 -6.83 3.46 7.86
N PHE A 31 -6.61 2.86 9.02
CA PHE A 31 -7.54 1.87 9.58
C PHE A 31 -8.87 2.50 9.99
N ASP A 32 -8.84 3.70 10.56
CA ASP A 32 -10.05 4.44 10.92
C ASP A 32 -10.85 4.80 9.66
N GLU A 33 -10.19 5.20 8.61
CA GLU A 33 -10.84 5.49 7.32
C GLU A 33 -11.52 4.22 6.77
N ALA A 34 -10.85 3.08 6.83
CA ALA A 34 -11.41 1.81 6.34
C ALA A 34 -12.63 1.38 7.16
N ARG A 35 -12.59 1.54 8.48
CA ARG A 35 -13.73 1.24 9.35
C ARG A 35 -14.91 2.16 9.06
N SER A 36 -14.64 3.45 8.89
CA SER A 36 -15.66 4.45 8.58
C SER A 36 -16.36 4.18 7.27
N ARG A 37 -15.63 3.73 6.26
CA ARG A 37 -16.16 3.44 4.93
C ARG A 37 -16.62 2.01 4.76
N ASP A 38 -16.36 1.14 5.73
CA ASP A 38 -16.69 -0.30 5.68
C ASP A 38 -16.07 -0.98 4.45
N VAL A 39 -14.79 -0.72 4.21
CA VAL A 39 -14.03 -1.29 3.10
C VAL A 39 -12.74 -1.93 3.60
N PRO A 40 -12.15 -2.89 2.85
CA PRO A 40 -10.87 -3.46 3.24
C PRO A 40 -9.71 -2.48 3.02
N VAL A 41 -8.60 -2.76 3.68
CA VAL A 41 -7.34 -2.07 3.46
C VAL A 41 -6.52 -2.87 2.44
N MET A 42 -6.01 -2.19 1.41
CA MET A 42 -5.07 -2.77 0.45
C MET A 42 -3.67 -2.29 0.82
N VAL A 43 -2.82 -3.19 1.30
CA VAL A 43 -1.46 -2.85 1.69
C VAL A 43 -0.50 -3.22 0.57
N SER A 44 0.25 -2.26 0.09
CA SER A 44 1.28 -2.46 -0.93
C SER A 44 2.65 -2.19 -0.30
N VAL A 45 3.49 -3.22 -0.22
CA VAL A 45 4.81 -3.14 0.40
C VAL A 45 5.89 -3.16 -0.67
N GLY A 46 6.85 -2.27 -0.55
CA GLY A 46 7.98 -2.20 -1.47
C GLY A 46 9.15 -1.44 -0.85
N TYR A 47 10.08 -1.02 -1.69
CA TYR A 47 11.25 -0.24 -1.26
C TYR A 47 11.84 0.53 -2.45
N SER A 48 12.70 1.53 -2.16
CA SER A 48 13.20 2.47 -3.19
C SER A 48 13.96 1.80 -4.32
N SER A 49 14.73 0.74 -4.03
CA SER A 49 15.54 0.03 -5.03
C SER A 49 14.79 -1.11 -5.72
N CYS A 50 13.51 -1.28 -5.45
CA CYS A 50 12.71 -2.36 -6.01
C CYS A 50 12.29 -2.03 -7.44
N HIS A 51 12.87 -2.75 -8.42
CA HIS A 51 12.56 -2.52 -9.84
C HIS A 51 11.08 -2.69 -10.14
N TRP A 52 10.49 -3.83 -9.72
CA TRP A 52 9.08 -4.12 -10.03
C TRP A 52 8.11 -3.23 -9.27
N CYS A 53 8.51 -2.69 -8.12
CA CYS A 53 7.72 -1.68 -7.41
C CYS A 53 7.60 -0.40 -8.26
N HIS A 54 8.69 0.01 -8.90
CA HIS A 54 8.68 1.18 -9.79
C HIS A 54 7.87 0.92 -11.05
N VAL A 55 8.00 -0.27 -11.64
CA VAL A 55 7.20 -0.65 -12.81
C VAL A 55 5.71 -0.57 -12.49
N MET A 56 5.29 -1.14 -11.36
CA MET A 56 3.90 -1.11 -10.92
C MET A 56 3.40 0.32 -10.68
N ALA A 57 4.25 1.18 -10.10
CA ALA A 57 3.90 2.57 -9.87
C ALA A 57 3.69 3.33 -11.18
N LEU A 58 4.51 3.06 -12.20
CA LEU A 58 4.40 3.71 -13.50
C LEU A 58 3.23 3.18 -14.34
N GLU A 59 2.97 1.89 -14.29
CA GLU A 59 1.96 1.27 -15.15
C GLU A 59 0.56 1.25 -14.52
N SER A 60 0.45 0.65 -13.32
CA SER A 60 -0.86 0.43 -12.70
C SER A 60 -1.29 1.59 -11.81
N PHE A 61 -0.43 2.03 -10.93
CA PHE A 61 -0.79 3.05 -9.92
C PHE A 61 -0.78 4.48 -10.45
N SER A 62 -0.25 4.70 -11.64
CA SER A 62 -0.31 5.99 -12.31
C SER A 62 -1.47 6.11 -13.29
N ASP A 63 -2.21 5.02 -13.53
CA ASP A 63 -3.38 5.01 -14.39
C ASP A 63 -4.59 5.58 -13.64
N PRO A 64 -5.19 6.69 -14.11
CA PRO A 64 -6.34 7.29 -13.43
C PRO A 64 -7.55 6.36 -13.33
N GLU A 65 -7.76 5.47 -14.29
CA GLU A 65 -8.89 4.51 -14.26
C GLU A 65 -8.68 3.46 -13.17
N VAL A 66 -7.46 2.93 -13.04
CA VAL A 66 -7.12 1.99 -11.98
C VAL A 66 -7.22 2.68 -10.61
N ALA A 67 -6.72 3.90 -10.51
CA ALA A 67 -6.78 4.68 -9.28
C ALA A 67 -8.23 4.92 -8.83
N GLU A 68 -9.12 5.21 -9.76
CA GLU A 68 -10.54 5.42 -9.45
C GLU A 68 -11.17 4.17 -8.83
N VAL A 69 -10.90 2.99 -9.40
CA VAL A 69 -11.41 1.73 -8.86
C VAL A 69 -10.82 1.45 -7.48
N VAL A 70 -9.52 1.63 -7.30
CA VAL A 70 -8.85 1.41 -6.02
C VAL A 70 -9.41 2.36 -4.96
N ASN A 71 -9.45 3.65 -5.25
CA ASN A 71 -9.89 4.66 -4.28
C ASN A 71 -11.34 4.48 -3.86
N ALA A 72 -12.20 3.97 -4.76
CA ALA A 72 -13.61 3.76 -4.48
C ALA A 72 -13.90 2.51 -3.65
N ASN A 73 -13.05 1.48 -3.73
CA ASN A 73 -13.34 0.16 -3.17
C ASN A 73 -12.50 -0.24 -1.98
N VAL A 74 -11.35 0.38 -1.76
CA VAL A 74 -10.44 0.04 -0.67
C VAL A 74 -9.79 1.29 -0.10
N VAL A 75 -9.17 1.16 1.09
CA VAL A 75 -8.24 2.17 1.60
C VAL A 75 -6.83 1.69 1.27
N PRO A 76 -6.12 2.35 0.32
CA PRO A 76 -4.80 1.92 -0.07
C PRO A 76 -3.73 2.44 0.90
N VAL A 77 -2.87 1.53 1.36
CA VAL A 77 -1.77 1.83 2.28
C VAL A 77 -0.46 1.46 1.61
N LYS A 78 0.48 2.38 1.58
CA LYS A 78 1.83 2.17 1.05
C LYS A 78 2.81 1.98 2.19
N VAL A 79 3.60 0.91 2.15
CA VAL A 79 4.57 0.59 3.20
C VAL A 79 5.96 0.50 2.57
N ASP A 80 6.92 1.20 3.19
CA ASP A 80 8.34 1.05 2.89
C ASP A 80 8.91 -0.02 3.83
N ARG A 81 9.38 -1.15 3.27
CA ARG A 81 9.92 -2.22 4.09
C ARG A 81 11.16 -1.82 4.88
N GLU A 82 11.86 -0.80 4.43
CA GLU A 82 13.06 -0.30 5.12
C GLU A 82 12.68 0.54 6.35
N GLU A 83 11.52 1.20 6.30
CA GLU A 83 10.98 1.97 7.42
C GLU A 83 10.19 1.10 8.40
N ARG A 84 9.46 0.10 7.87
CA ARG A 84 8.59 -0.77 8.65
C ARG A 84 8.90 -2.25 8.38
N PRO A 85 10.12 -2.72 8.76
CA PRO A 85 10.49 -4.11 8.50
C PRO A 85 9.62 -5.13 9.23
N GLU A 86 9.05 -4.76 10.39
CA GLU A 86 8.14 -5.63 11.15
C GLU A 86 6.83 -5.88 10.42
N VAL A 87 6.30 -4.86 9.74
CA VAL A 87 5.09 -4.98 8.92
C VAL A 87 5.38 -5.82 7.69
N ASP A 88 6.50 -5.56 7.01
CA ASP A 88 6.92 -6.34 5.85
C ASP A 88 7.07 -7.81 6.20
N ALA A 89 7.76 -8.14 7.29
CA ALA A 89 7.98 -9.53 7.70
C ALA A 89 6.67 -10.25 7.99
N ALA A 90 5.76 -9.60 8.72
CA ALA A 90 4.47 -10.21 9.08
C ALA A 90 3.61 -10.48 7.84
N LEU A 91 3.51 -9.52 6.92
CA LEU A 91 2.72 -9.66 5.71
C LEU A 91 3.35 -10.64 4.73
N MET A 92 4.68 -10.71 4.66
CA MET A 92 5.38 -11.65 3.81
C MET A 92 5.14 -13.10 4.28
N GLN A 93 5.08 -13.34 5.60
CA GLN A 93 4.74 -14.65 6.13
C GLN A 93 3.34 -15.10 5.70
N VAL A 94 2.37 -14.17 5.72
CA VAL A 94 1.01 -14.46 5.25
C VAL A 94 1.03 -14.82 3.77
N THR A 95 1.73 -14.04 2.96
CA THR A 95 1.85 -14.27 1.52
C THR A 95 2.47 -15.63 1.23
N LEU A 96 3.56 -15.98 1.92
CA LEU A 96 4.23 -17.28 1.77
C LEU A 96 3.32 -18.44 2.18
N ALA A 97 2.55 -18.26 3.26
CA ALA A 97 1.63 -19.30 3.73
C ALA A 97 0.49 -19.56 2.75
N MET A 98 0.00 -18.52 2.08
CA MET A 98 -1.13 -18.62 1.16
C MET A 98 -0.75 -19.02 -0.25
N THR A 99 0.41 -18.62 -0.73
CA THR A 99 0.80 -18.78 -2.15
C THR A 99 2.02 -19.65 -2.36
N GLY A 100 2.83 -19.87 -1.31
CA GLY A 100 4.11 -20.58 -1.40
C GLY A 100 5.25 -19.77 -1.98
N GLN A 101 5.00 -18.51 -2.35
CA GLN A 101 6.01 -17.63 -2.94
C GLN A 101 5.94 -16.25 -2.31
N GLY A 102 7.08 -15.59 -2.20
CA GLY A 102 7.16 -14.22 -1.72
C GLY A 102 7.95 -13.34 -2.69
N GLY A 103 7.97 -12.05 -2.42
CA GLY A 103 8.70 -11.08 -3.24
C GLY A 103 8.09 -9.69 -3.11
N TRP A 104 8.66 -8.74 -3.81
CA TRP A 104 8.18 -7.37 -3.85
C TRP A 104 7.93 -6.95 -5.30
N PRO A 105 6.93 -6.08 -5.54
CA PRO A 105 5.99 -5.54 -4.56
C PRO A 105 5.08 -6.64 -3.98
N ASN A 106 4.69 -6.49 -2.72
CA ASN A 106 3.79 -7.43 -2.06
C ASN A 106 2.48 -6.69 -1.72
N THR A 107 1.37 -7.14 -2.32
CA THR A 107 0.06 -6.52 -2.11
C THR A 107 -0.84 -7.48 -1.34
N VAL A 108 -1.36 -7.01 -0.20
CA VAL A 108 -2.18 -7.81 0.72
C VAL A 108 -3.44 -7.02 1.06
N PHE A 109 -4.57 -7.72 1.11
CA PHE A 109 -5.86 -7.14 1.50
C PHE A 109 -6.21 -7.57 2.93
N LEU A 110 -6.52 -6.58 3.78
CA LEU A 110 -6.89 -6.81 5.17
C LEU A 110 -8.34 -6.39 5.39
N SER A 111 -9.15 -7.30 5.94
CA SER A 111 -10.52 -6.96 6.36
C SER A 111 -10.52 -6.64 7.85
N LEU A 112 -11.01 -5.45 8.21
CA LEU A 112 -11.07 -5.01 9.60
C LEU A 112 -12.36 -5.45 10.31
N ILE A 113 -13.27 -6.07 9.58
CA ILE A 113 -14.54 -6.56 10.15
C ILE A 113 -14.31 -7.76 11.05
N HIS A 114 -13.27 -8.53 10.78
CA HIS A 114 -12.96 -9.79 11.46
C HIS A 114 -11.77 -9.69 12.42
N ILE A 115 -11.33 -8.49 12.72
CA ILE A 115 -10.19 -8.26 13.62
C ILE A 115 -10.70 -7.80 14.97
#